data_391592b49e1b0d395cdf691b395c0c82
#
_entry.id   391592b49e1b0d395cdf691b395c0c82
#
_cell.length_a   1.000
_cell.length_b   1.000
_cell.length_c   1.000
_cell.angle_alpha   90.00
_cell.angle_beta   90.00
_cell.angle_gamma   90.00
#
_symmetry.space_group_name_H-M   'P 1'
#
loop_
_entity.id
_entity.type
_entity.pdbx_description
1 polymer ?
#
loop_
_entity_poly.entity_id
_entity_poly.type
_entity_poly.pdbx_seq_one_letter_code
_entity_poly.pdbx_strand_id
1 'polypeptide(L)'
;MNQLISDIKNNHLYEMPFCKRVMLDVFDKSRPVPTFENSLKNTFGWIKQSFEATGDGGSSAYYHLGYGWKSSYPETTGYLIPTLYEYAEHSNDKSWSALARKASEWLLEIQDKEGGWQGLQIGVPCEPRIFNTGMILDGMIAAFLKEKDERYLVAAIKAMDWILSKIGENGLFTSNNPVKGGWSADILVLAYMSVVVQYTTKDKQAEYLKLIHKAMDAHLKFQQPNGWMAASNFEDSFRNTAVLHILGYAFDGLLVLFETTKEERYLNSAMKIAVELLSLYEATGQIPSYVSSDWSTYFDMGKTKASLCLTGLSQIAICFHKVALIKNKPEYATAANKLIERVASISNWQSSCSGLAYGVAGSYPISGHYQKYKILNWAAKFHAESILMSFGKCAPRRKDEKR
;
A
#
# COMPACT_ATOMS: atom_id res chain seq x y z
N MET A 1 -4.80 31.32 8.74
CA MET A 1 -4.75 32.08 7.47
C MET A 1 -3.32 32.20 6.95
N ASN A 2 -2.37 32.69 7.71
CA ASN A 2 -0.96 32.86 7.27
C ASN A 2 -0.28 31.56 6.79
N GLN A 3 -0.52 30.43 7.47
CA GLN A 3 0.02 29.14 7.04
C GLN A 3 -0.53 28.69 5.69
N LEU A 4 -1.84 28.86 5.44
CA LEU A 4 -2.46 28.51 4.16
C LEU A 4 -1.91 29.36 3.01
N ILE A 5 -1.71 30.66 3.23
CA ILE A 5 -1.10 31.57 2.23
C ILE A 5 0.35 31.17 1.95
N SER A 6 1.12 30.83 2.99
CA SER A 6 2.48 30.33 2.85
C SER A 6 2.50 29.02 2.06
N ASP A 7 1.59 28.09 2.37
CA ASP A 7 1.47 26.81 1.66
C ASP A 7 1.11 26.98 0.18
N ILE A 8 0.18 27.90 -0.14
CA ILE A 8 -0.17 28.22 -1.53
C ILE A 8 1.05 28.73 -2.29
N LYS A 9 1.81 29.64 -1.71
CA LYS A 9 3.04 30.17 -2.32
C LYS A 9 4.11 29.10 -2.50
N ASN A 10 4.45 28.39 -1.44
CA ASN A 10 5.53 27.42 -1.42
C ASN A 10 5.28 26.16 -2.28
N ASN A 11 4.02 25.85 -2.55
CA ASN A 11 3.62 24.69 -3.34
C ASN A 11 3.03 25.05 -4.71
N HIS A 12 3.13 26.30 -5.13
CA HIS A 12 2.64 26.79 -6.43
C HIS A 12 1.14 26.47 -6.68
N LEU A 13 0.29 26.56 -5.65
CA LEU A 13 -1.13 26.22 -5.73
C LEU A 13 -2.00 27.39 -6.24
N TYR A 14 -1.53 28.10 -7.25
CA TYR A 14 -2.22 29.31 -7.75
C TYR A 14 -3.41 29.02 -8.67
N GLU A 15 -3.47 27.82 -9.26
CA GLU A 15 -4.55 27.47 -10.15
C GLU A 15 -5.86 27.26 -9.40
N MET A 16 -6.96 27.79 -9.94
CA MET A 16 -8.28 27.76 -9.34
C MET A 16 -8.76 26.36 -8.90
N PRO A 17 -8.56 25.28 -9.69
CA PRO A 17 -8.97 23.94 -9.26
C PRO A 17 -8.26 23.48 -7.99
N PHE A 18 -6.97 23.85 -7.83
CA PHE A 18 -6.16 23.46 -6.67
C PHE A 18 -6.56 24.23 -5.42
N CYS A 19 -6.68 25.56 -5.54
CA CYS A 19 -7.18 26.40 -4.44
C CYS A 19 -8.56 25.94 -3.98
N LYS A 20 -9.48 25.70 -4.92
CA LYS A 20 -10.83 25.20 -4.62
C LYS A 20 -10.79 23.89 -3.87
N ARG A 21 -9.96 22.92 -4.31
CA ARG A 21 -9.79 21.63 -3.62
C ARG A 21 -9.32 21.80 -2.20
N VAL A 22 -8.26 22.57 -1.98
CA VAL A 22 -7.68 22.82 -0.65
C VAL A 22 -8.72 23.47 0.27
N MET A 23 -9.42 24.50 -0.21
CA MET A 23 -10.43 25.20 0.58
C MET A 23 -11.61 24.29 0.96
N LEU A 24 -12.15 23.52 0.02
CA LEU A 24 -13.30 22.65 0.29
C LEU A 24 -12.94 21.50 1.23
N ASP A 25 -11.72 20.97 1.16
CA ASP A 25 -11.23 19.96 2.09
C ASP A 25 -11.07 20.54 3.51
N VAL A 26 -10.57 21.78 3.64
CA VAL A 26 -10.44 22.46 4.94
C VAL A 26 -11.80 22.71 5.59
N PHE A 27 -12.81 23.08 4.82
CA PHE A 27 -14.17 23.28 5.30
C PHE A 27 -14.97 21.98 5.45
N ASP A 28 -14.35 20.82 5.21
CA ASP A 28 -14.95 19.48 5.33
C ASP A 28 -16.30 19.37 4.58
N LYS A 29 -16.37 19.93 3.39
CA LYS A 29 -17.59 19.86 2.56
C LYS A 29 -17.84 18.43 2.12
N SER A 30 -18.97 17.86 2.53
CA SER A 30 -19.38 16.53 2.10
C SER A 30 -19.52 16.44 0.58
N ARG A 31 -19.10 15.30 0.03
CA ARG A 31 -19.29 14.95 -1.37
C ARG A 31 -20.18 13.72 -1.46
N PRO A 32 -20.98 13.58 -2.53
CA PRO A 32 -21.78 12.38 -2.72
C PRO A 32 -20.90 11.12 -2.69
N VAL A 33 -21.36 10.10 -2.00
CA VAL A 33 -20.73 8.79 -2.04
C VAL A 33 -21.11 8.13 -3.37
N PRO A 34 -20.17 7.85 -4.29
CA PRO A 34 -20.46 7.14 -5.51
C PRO A 34 -20.74 5.65 -5.20
N THR A 35 -21.36 4.94 -6.12
CA THR A 35 -21.38 3.48 -6.06
C THR A 35 -19.95 2.95 -6.14
N PHE A 36 -19.68 1.78 -5.56
CA PHE A 36 -18.35 1.16 -5.61
C PHE A 36 -17.88 0.93 -7.05
N GLU A 37 -18.78 0.52 -7.96
CA GLU A 37 -18.49 0.39 -9.39
C GLU A 37 -18.03 1.71 -10.02
N ASN A 38 -18.73 2.80 -9.76
CA ASN A 38 -18.33 4.11 -10.28
C ASN A 38 -17.02 4.59 -9.68
N SER A 39 -16.81 4.37 -8.37
CA SER A 39 -15.55 4.71 -7.71
C SER A 39 -14.40 3.92 -8.30
N LEU A 40 -14.58 2.61 -8.49
CA LEU A 40 -13.59 1.71 -9.09
C LEU A 40 -13.22 2.16 -10.51
N LYS A 41 -14.22 2.34 -11.38
CA LYS A 41 -14.02 2.81 -12.76
C LYS A 41 -13.26 4.14 -12.80
N ASN A 42 -13.64 5.09 -11.98
CA ASN A 42 -13.00 6.40 -11.92
C ASN A 42 -11.56 6.32 -11.43
N THR A 43 -11.30 5.51 -10.41
CA THR A 43 -9.95 5.26 -9.88
C THR A 43 -9.04 4.61 -10.94
N PHE A 44 -9.55 3.63 -11.68
CA PHE A 44 -8.79 3.04 -12.80
C PHE A 44 -8.56 4.02 -13.94
N GLY A 45 -9.52 4.92 -14.23
CA GLY A 45 -9.32 6.03 -15.16
C GLY A 45 -8.12 6.90 -14.76
N TRP A 46 -7.99 7.22 -13.46
CA TRP A 46 -6.84 7.96 -12.95
C TRP A 46 -5.53 7.16 -13.01
N ILE A 47 -5.57 5.86 -12.65
CA ILE A 47 -4.41 4.95 -12.75
C ILE A 47 -3.90 4.90 -14.20
N LYS A 48 -4.78 4.77 -15.19
CA LYS A 48 -4.41 4.78 -16.61
C LYS A 48 -3.63 6.04 -16.98
N GLN A 49 -4.13 7.20 -16.54
CA GLN A 49 -3.44 8.48 -16.80
C GLN A 49 -2.07 8.56 -16.13
N SER A 50 -1.87 7.92 -14.97
CA SER A 50 -0.56 7.88 -14.31
C SER A 50 0.49 7.10 -15.13
N PHE A 51 0.09 6.11 -15.92
CA PHE A 51 0.96 5.41 -16.87
C PHE A 51 1.16 6.20 -18.17
N GLU A 52 0.10 6.85 -18.66
CA GLU A 52 0.19 7.70 -19.85
C GLU A 52 1.11 8.91 -19.65
N ALA A 53 1.13 9.45 -18.43
CA ALA A 53 1.95 10.61 -18.08
C ALA A 53 3.47 10.34 -18.12
N THR A 54 3.90 9.11 -17.92
CA THR A 54 5.30 8.70 -17.94
C THR A 54 5.72 8.13 -19.29
N GLY A 55 4.88 7.29 -19.87
CA GLY A 55 5.08 6.68 -21.19
C GLY A 55 6.16 5.60 -21.27
N ASP A 56 6.95 5.40 -20.20
CA ASP A 56 8.08 4.46 -20.15
C ASP A 56 7.71 3.02 -19.78
N GLY A 57 6.48 2.77 -19.35
CA GLY A 57 5.97 1.47 -18.90
C GLY A 57 5.66 1.43 -17.41
N GLY A 58 6.24 2.31 -16.61
CA GLY A 58 5.94 2.47 -15.20
C GLY A 58 4.83 3.49 -14.93
N SER A 59 4.19 3.40 -13.78
CA SER A 59 3.20 4.37 -13.30
C SER A 59 3.89 5.54 -12.62
N SER A 60 3.44 6.78 -12.91
CA SER A 60 3.87 7.98 -12.17
C SER A 60 3.63 7.80 -10.67
N ALA A 61 4.62 8.13 -9.85
CA ALA A 61 4.51 8.03 -8.40
C ALA A 61 3.29 8.77 -7.85
N TYR A 62 3.09 9.99 -8.31
CA TYR A 62 1.99 10.85 -7.87
C TYR A 62 1.82 12.06 -8.80
N TYR A 63 0.66 12.67 -8.69
CA TYR A 63 0.41 14.03 -9.19
C TYR A 63 0.52 15.01 -8.02
N HIS A 64 1.43 15.98 -8.10
CA HIS A 64 1.53 17.07 -7.14
C HIS A 64 0.71 18.26 -7.63
N LEU A 65 -0.14 18.86 -6.79
CA LEU A 65 -1.05 19.91 -7.20
C LEU A 65 -0.35 21.11 -7.86
N GLY A 66 0.85 21.46 -7.41
CA GLY A 66 1.60 22.59 -7.95
C GLY A 66 2.73 22.23 -8.94
N TYR A 67 3.10 20.94 -9.04
CA TYR A 67 4.25 20.51 -9.84
C TYR A 67 3.92 19.42 -10.87
N GLY A 68 2.65 19.01 -10.97
CA GLY A 68 2.20 18.02 -11.94
C GLY A 68 2.67 16.59 -11.67
N TRP A 69 2.62 15.77 -12.71
CA TRP A 69 3.04 14.38 -12.69
C TRP A 69 4.52 14.22 -12.41
N LYS A 70 4.85 13.15 -11.65
CA LYS A 70 6.24 12.75 -11.37
C LYS A 70 6.63 11.56 -12.21
N SER A 71 7.95 11.24 -12.22
CA SER A 71 8.48 10.08 -12.91
C SER A 71 7.91 8.77 -12.38
N SER A 72 8.07 7.71 -13.12
CA SER A 72 7.69 6.35 -12.78
C SER A 72 8.31 5.90 -11.47
N TYR A 73 7.57 5.12 -10.68
CA TYR A 73 8.04 4.59 -9.42
C TYR A 73 8.00 3.05 -9.45
N PRO A 74 9.17 2.38 -9.44
CA PRO A 74 9.23 0.93 -9.57
C PRO A 74 8.39 0.18 -8.53
N GLU A 75 8.55 0.51 -7.25
CA GLU A 75 7.79 -0.07 -6.14
C GLU A 75 6.29 -0.08 -6.41
N THR A 76 5.76 1.14 -6.63
CA THR A 76 4.32 1.32 -6.72
C THR A 76 3.75 0.82 -8.04
N THR A 77 4.55 0.74 -9.09
CA THR A 77 4.20 0.05 -10.33
C THR A 77 4.08 -1.45 -10.08
N GLY A 78 5.01 -2.04 -9.31
CA GLY A 78 5.02 -3.47 -9.00
C GLY A 78 3.74 -3.94 -8.36
N TYR A 79 3.32 -3.33 -7.27
CA TYR A 79 2.11 -3.79 -6.59
C TYR A 79 0.78 -3.31 -7.24
N LEU A 80 0.83 -2.46 -8.28
CA LEU A 80 -0.33 -2.21 -9.15
C LEU A 80 -0.65 -3.41 -10.06
N ILE A 81 0.33 -4.20 -10.46
CA ILE A 81 0.18 -5.28 -11.44
C ILE A 81 -0.93 -6.28 -11.08
N PRO A 82 -0.97 -6.88 -9.86
CA PRO A 82 -2.05 -7.78 -9.49
C PRO A 82 -3.43 -7.10 -9.58
N THR A 83 -3.55 -5.86 -9.12
CA THR A 83 -4.81 -5.10 -9.14
C THR A 83 -5.27 -4.79 -10.57
N LEU A 84 -4.33 -4.57 -11.51
CA LEU A 84 -4.64 -4.41 -12.94
C LEU A 84 -5.20 -5.70 -13.55
N TYR A 85 -4.62 -6.87 -13.23
CA TYR A 85 -5.14 -8.15 -13.70
C TYR A 85 -6.53 -8.46 -13.12
N GLU A 86 -6.73 -8.21 -11.83
CA GLU A 86 -8.03 -8.40 -11.17
C GLU A 86 -9.11 -7.50 -11.78
N TYR A 87 -8.78 -6.25 -12.08
CA TYR A 87 -9.71 -5.34 -12.73
C TYR A 87 -10.00 -5.73 -14.18
N ALA A 88 -9.01 -6.25 -14.90
CA ALA A 88 -9.24 -6.77 -16.26
C ALA A 88 -10.29 -7.89 -16.27
N GLU A 89 -10.25 -8.78 -15.26
CA GLU A 89 -11.25 -9.84 -15.10
C GLU A 89 -12.61 -9.30 -14.66
N HIS A 90 -12.61 -8.34 -13.72
CA HIS A 90 -13.85 -7.73 -13.24
C HIS A 90 -14.58 -6.95 -14.33
N SER A 91 -13.86 -6.12 -15.09
CA SER A 91 -14.42 -5.27 -16.15
C SER A 91 -14.63 -5.99 -17.48
N ASN A 92 -14.10 -7.21 -17.62
CA ASN A 92 -13.99 -7.94 -18.89
C ASN A 92 -13.28 -7.14 -20.00
N ASP A 93 -12.31 -6.29 -19.62
CA ASP A 93 -11.52 -5.46 -20.54
C ASP A 93 -10.03 -5.87 -20.51
N LYS A 94 -9.62 -6.60 -21.58
CA LYS A 94 -8.25 -7.10 -21.73
C LYS A 94 -7.18 -6.01 -21.87
N SER A 95 -7.54 -4.76 -22.11
CA SER A 95 -6.58 -3.66 -22.18
C SER A 95 -5.84 -3.47 -20.87
N TRP A 96 -6.47 -3.79 -19.73
CA TRP A 96 -5.87 -3.73 -18.40
C TRP A 96 -4.84 -4.83 -18.17
N SER A 97 -5.09 -6.05 -18.67
CA SER A 97 -4.07 -7.11 -18.67
C SER A 97 -2.87 -6.73 -19.55
N ALA A 98 -3.10 -6.09 -20.71
CA ALA A 98 -2.04 -5.61 -21.56
C ALA A 98 -1.19 -4.52 -20.86
N LEU A 99 -1.82 -3.63 -20.08
CA LEU A 99 -1.11 -2.63 -19.28
C LEU A 99 -0.32 -3.28 -18.14
N ALA A 100 -0.87 -4.28 -17.44
CA ALA A 100 -0.18 -5.04 -16.42
C ALA A 100 1.06 -5.74 -16.97
N ARG A 101 0.95 -6.37 -18.15
CA ARG A 101 2.08 -7.00 -18.84
C ARG A 101 3.15 -5.98 -19.19
N LYS A 102 2.78 -4.83 -19.79
CA LYS A 102 3.73 -3.76 -20.11
C LYS A 102 4.48 -3.28 -18.87
N ALA A 103 3.80 -3.11 -17.75
CA ALA A 103 4.40 -2.74 -16.46
C ALA A 103 5.36 -3.82 -15.96
N SER A 104 5.01 -5.11 -16.13
CA SER A 104 5.86 -6.23 -15.73
C SER A 104 7.13 -6.34 -16.57
N GLU A 105 7.03 -6.17 -17.89
CA GLU A 105 8.19 -6.13 -18.80
C GLU A 105 9.12 -4.97 -18.43
N TRP A 106 8.58 -3.78 -18.20
CA TRP A 106 9.35 -2.62 -17.77
C TRP A 106 10.12 -2.90 -16.47
N LEU A 107 9.50 -3.59 -15.48
CA LEU A 107 10.19 -3.97 -14.25
C LEU A 107 11.30 -4.98 -14.49
N LEU A 108 11.16 -5.93 -15.43
CA LEU A 108 12.25 -6.82 -15.82
C LEU A 108 13.44 -6.05 -16.41
N GLU A 109 13.17 -5.06 -17.26
CA GLU A 109 14.21 -4.24 -17.92
C GLU A 109 15.03 -3.42 -16.91
N ILE A 110 14.41 -2.93 -15.82
CA ILE A 110 15.08 -2.08 -14.83
C ILE A 110 15.55 -2.83 -13.58
N GLN A 111 15.42 -4.17 -13.52
CA GLN A 111 15.93 -4.95 -12.39
C GLN A 111 17.46 -4.87 -12.34
N ASP A 112 18.02 -4.54 -11.15
CA ASP A 112 19.46 -4.54 -10.94
C ASP A 112 20.06 -5.93 -11.16
N LYS A 113 21.34 -5.96 -11.62
CA LYS A 113 22.07 -7.21 -11.84
C LYS A 113 22.17 -8.10 -10.60
N GLU A 114 22.10 -7.53 -9.40
CA GLU A 114 22.10 -8.27 -8.12
C GLU A 114 20.70 -8.78 -7.73
N GLY A 115 19.62 -8.28 -8.38
CA GLY A 115 18.24 -8.73 -8.18
C GLY A 115 17.30 -7.71 -7.55
N GLY A 116 17.82 -6.64 -6.93
CA GLY A 116 16.98 -5.60 -6.34
C GLY A 116 16.39 -4.63 -7.37
N TRP A 117 15.48 -3.77 -6.92
CA TRP A 117 15.02 -2.61 -7.67
C TRP A 117 15.32 -1.33 -6.90
N GLN A 118 15.69 -0.29 -7.65
CA GLN A 118 16.00 1.01 -7.05
C GLN A 118 14.86 1.53 -6.16
N GLY A 119 15.23 2.25 -5.11
CA GLY A 119 14.28 3.08 -4.35
C GLY A 119 13.93 4.37 -5.11
N LEU A 120 12.86 5.03 -4.70
CA LEU A 120 12.41 6.29 -5.27
C LEU A 120 12.03 6.22 -6.76
N GLN A 121 11.72 7.37 -7.34
CA GLN A 121 11.29 7.49 -8.73
C GLN A 121 12.48 7.37 -9.71
N ILE A 122 12.20 6.96 -10.92
CA ILE A 122 13.18 6.96 -12.01
C ILE A 122 13.74 8.37 -12.22
N GLY A 123 15.04 8.46 -12.43
CA GLY A 123 15.76 9.71 -12.54
C GLY A 123 16.22 10.33 -11.22
N VAL A 124 15.78 9.78 -10.09
CA VAL A 124 16.35 10.09 -8.76
C VAL A 124 17.37 9.02 -8.41
N PRO A 125 18.67 9.36 -8.29
CA PRO A 125 19.68 8.36 -7.92
C PRO A 125 19.35 7.70 -6.58
N CYS A 126 19.18 6.40 -6.59
CA CYS A 126 18.91 5.63 -5.39
C CYS A 126 19.34 4.17 -5.58
N GLU A 127 19.99 3.61 -4.58
CA GLU A 127 20.33 2.20 -4.53
C GLU A 127 19.07 1.33 -4.47
N PRO A 128 19.18 0.03 -4.85
CA PRO A 128 18.11 -0.92 -4.59
C PRO A 128 17.73 -0.93 -3.12
N ARG A 129 16.43 -0.95 -2.84
CA ARG A 129 15.88 -0.94 -1.48
C ARG A 129 15.05 -2.19 -1.22
N ILE A 130 15.17 -2.72 0.00
CA ILE A 130 14.49 -3.93 0.45
C ILE A 130 12.98 -3.78 0.31
N PHE A 131 12.42 -2.71 0.87
CA PHE A 131 10.97 -2.51 0.83
C PHE A 131 10.45 -2.38 -0.62
N ASN A 132 11.11 -1.55 -1.43
CA ASN A 132 10.73 -1.37 -2.84
C ASN A 132 10.80 -2.69 -3.63
N THR A 133 11.89 -3.45 -3.43
CA THR A 133 12.07 -4.77 -4.06
C THR A 133 11.00 -5.76 -3.57
N GLY A 134 10.72 -5.78 -2.28
CA GLY A 134 9.70 -6.66 -1.68
C GLY A 134 8.30 -6.42 -2.23
N MET A 135 7.94 -5.15 -2.46
CA MET A 135 6.62 -4.81 -3.03
C MET A 135 6.48 -5.25 -4.48
N ILE A 136 7.57 -5.28 -5.24
CA ILE A 136 7.57 -5.74 -6.64
C ILE A 136 7.40 -7.27 -6.73
N LEU A 137 7.77 -8.04 -5.73
CA LEU A 137 7.57 -9.50 -5.71
C LEU A 137 6.11 -9.90 -5.97
N ASP A 138 5.15 -9.19 -5.38
CA ASP A 138 3.71 -9.43 -5.59
C ASP A 138 3.33 -9.29 -7.07
N GLY A 139 3.85 -8.25 -7.72
CA GLY A 139 3.63 -8.01 -9.15
C GLY A 139 4.26 -9.07 -10.04
N MET A 140 5.49 -9.47 -9.76
CA MET A 140 6.19 -10.50 -10.54
C MET A 140 5.49 -11.85 -10.44
N ILE A 141 5.03 -12.25 -9.26
CA ILE A 141 4.26 -13.49 -9.09
C ILE A 141 2.91 -13.42 -9.79
N ALA A 142 2.22 -12.28 -9.69
CA ALA A 142 0.95 -12.09 -10.41
C ALA A 142 1.15 -12.21 -11.93
N ALA A 143 2.19 -11.58 -12.48
CA ALA A 143 2.53 -11.66 -13.90
C ALA A 143 2.88 -13.11 -14.31
N PHE A 144 3.71 -13.83 -13.54
CA PHE A 144 4.01 -15.23 -13.77
C PHE A 144 2.74 -16.09 -13.82
N LEU A 145 1.84 -15.91 -12.89
CA LEU A 145 0.60 -16.70 -12.82
C LEU A 145 -0.35 -16.43 -13.98
N LYS A 146 -0.43 -15.18 -14.45
CA LYS A 146 -1.32 -14.77 -15.53
C LYS A 146 -0.75 -15.04 -16.92
N GLU A 147 0.50 -14.68 -17.15
CA GLU A 147 1.14 -14.78 -18.46
C GLU A 147 1.83 -16.14 -18.70
N LYS A 148 2.08 -16.95 -17.65
CA LYS A 148 2.82 -18.24 -17.71
C LYS A 148 4.24 -18.08 -18.25
N ASP A 149 4.87 -16.93 -18.02
CA ASP A 149 6.23 -16.63 -18.44
C ASP A 149 7.19 -16.76 -17.26
N GLU A 150 8.09 -17.71 -17.34
CA GLU A 150 9.08 -18.02 -16.30
C GLU A 150 10.05 -16.87 -16.00
N ARG A 151 10.23 -15.91 -16.90
CA ARG A 151 11.11 -14.76 -16.67
C ARG A 151 10.70 -13.98 -15.42
N TYR A 152 9.38 -13.85 -15.17
CA TYR A 152 8.87 -13.17 -13.98
C TYR A 152 9.18 -13.94 -12.69
N LEU A 153 9.05 -15.27 -12.72
CA LEU A 153 9.40 -16.09 -11.56
C LEU A 153 10.90 -16.04 -11.27
N VAL A 154 11.74 -16.12 -12.31
CA VAL A 154 13.20 -16.01 -12.18
C VAL A 154 13.58 -14.66 -11.56
N ALA A 155 12.98 -13.56 -12.03
CA ALA A 155 13.21 -12.24 -11.47
C ALA A 155 12.76 -12.15 -9.99
N ALA A 156 11.60 -12.73 -9.63
CA ALA A 156 11.12 -12.76 -8.25
C ALA A 156 12.05 -13.57 -7.32
N ILE A 157 12.52 -14.74 -7.76
CA ILE A 157 13.45 -15.56 -6.96
C ILE A 157 14.78 -14.83 -6.77
N LYS A 158 15.33 -14.23 -7.82
CA LYS A 158 16.57 -13.45 -7.75
C LYS A 158 16.45 -12.27 -6.78
N ALA A 159 15.31 -11.58 -6.80
CA ALA A 159 15.03 -10.49 -5.88
C ALA A 159 14.89 -10.98 -4.43
N MET A 160 14.21 -12.11 -4.22
CA MET A 160 14.11 -12.75 -2.90
C MET A 160 15.47 -13.14 -2.36
N ASP A 161 16.35 -13.78 -3.19
CA ASP A 161 17.71 -14.12 -2.79
C ASP A 161 18.52 -12.86 -2.39
N TRP A 162 18.36 -11.77 -3.16
CA TRP A 162 18.99 -10.50 -2.82
C TRP A 162 18.49 -9.95 -1.47
N ILE A 163 17.19 -9.99 -1.18
CA ILE A 163 16.62 -9.55 0.10
C ILE A 163 17.14 -10.44 1.23
N LEU A 164 17.13 -11.77 1.06
CA LEU A 164 17.62 -12.72 2.07
C LEU A 164 19.07 -12.47 2.45
N SER A 165 19.92 -12.09 1.47
CA SER A 165 21.32 -11.74 1.72
C SER A 165 21.52 -10.53 2.65
N LYS A 166 20.46 -9.75 2.91
CA LYS A 166 20.50 -8.57 3.79
C LYS A 166 20.01 -8.86 5.21
N ILE A 167 19.55 -10.08 5.51
CA ILE A 167 19.11 -10.47 6.86
C ILE A 167 20.34 -10.72 7.72
N GLY A 168 20.48 -9.95 8.80
CA GLY A 168 21.56 -10.09 9.76
C GLY A 168 21.38 -11.25 10.75
N GLU A 169 22.36 -11.43 11.61
CA GLU A 169 22.33 -12.46 12.65
C GLU A 169 21.17 -12.29 13.63
N ASN A 170 20.79 -11.04 13.91
CA ASN A 170 19.65 -10.69 14.76
C ASN A 170 18.27 -10.84 14.07
N GLY A 171 18.23 -11.23 12.80
CA GLY A 171 17.00 -11.37 12.02
C GLY A 171 16.48 -10.08 11.40
N LEU A 172 17.08 -8.92 11.65
CA LEU A 172 16.71 -7.64 11.04
C LEU A 172 17.55 -7.39 9.78
N PHE A 173 17.05 -6.53 8.90
CA PHE A 173 17.80 -6.12 7.72
C PHE A 173 18.96 -5.19 8.10
N THR A 174 20.16 -5.46 7.60
CA THR A 174 21.40 -4.76 7.94
C THR A 174 21.70 -3.57 7.05
N SER A 175 21.16 -3.54 5.82
CA SER A 175 21.40 -2.50 4.82
C SER A 175 20.21 -2.33 3.88
N ASN A 176 20.25 -1.32 3.02
CA ASN A 176 19.26 -1.08 1.97
C ASN A 176 17.81 -0.91 2.48
N ASN A 177 17.66 -0.59 3.77
CA ASN A 177 16.37 -0.30 4.42
C ASN A 177 16.31 1.20 4.76
N PRO A 178 15.18 1.90 4.55
CA PRO A 178 15.06 3.32 4.87
C PRO A 178 15.13 3.62 6.37
N VAL A 179 14.75 2.64 7.22
CA VAL A 179 14.75 2.78 8.69
C VAL A 179 15.79 1.84 9.29
N LYS A 180 16.72 2.41 10.05
CA LYS A 180 17.74 1.61 10.77
C LYS A 180 17.11 0.88 11.95
N GLY A 181 17.56 -0.36 12.20
CA GLY A 181 17.13 -1.14 13.35
C GLY A 181 15.79 -1.87 13.16
N GLY A 182 15.27 -1.92 11.94
CA GLY A 182 14.05 -2.63 11.57
C GLY A 182 12.83 -1.71 11.45
N TRP A 183 11.92 -2.11 10.59
CA TRP A 183 10.71 -1.37 10.24
C TRP A 183 9.51 -2.33 10.23
N SER A 184 8.37 -1.93 10.78
CA SER A 184 7.20 -2.82 10.82
C SER A 184 6.66 -3.15 9.42
N ALA A 185 6.86 -2.27 8.43
CA ALA A 185 6.51 -2.54 7.04
C ALA A 185 7.31 -3.69 6.41
N ASP A 186 8.47 -4.04 6.95
CA ASP A 186 9.28 -5.18 6.49
C ASP A 186 8.53 -6.51 6.62
N ILE A 187 7.52 -6.57 7.50
CA ILE A 187 6.63 -7.74 7.63
C ILE A 187 5.92 -8.06 6.31
N LEU A 188 5.50 -7.05 5.53
CA LEU A 188 4.89 -7.29 4.22
C LEU A 188 5.92 -7.78 3.19
N VAL A 189 7.17 -7.31 3.27
CA VAL A 189 8.26 -7.83 2.42
C VAL A 189 8.45 -9.33 2.68
N LEU A 190 8.58 -9.73 3.94
CA LEU A 190 8.72 -11.13 4.36
C LEU A 190 7.49 -11.98 3.96
N ALA A 191 6.30 -11.39 4.01
CA ALA A 191 5.08 -12.03 3.55
C ALA A 191 5.09 -12.31 2.05
N TYR A 192 5.46 -11.35 1.21
CA TYR A 192 5.56 -11.56 -0.23
C TYR A 192 6.68 -12.53 -0.60
N MET A 193 7.79 -12.55 0.16
CA MET A 193 8.80 -13.60 0.01
C MET A 193 8.21 -14.98 0.28
N SER A 194 7.36 -15.15 1.30
CA SER A 194 6.70 -16.44 1.59
C SER A 194 5.77 -16.89 0.45
N VAL A 195 5.20 -15.95 -0.32
CA VAL A 195 4.46 -16.27 -1.55
C VAL A 195 5.40 -16.80 -2.63
N VAL A 196 6.55 -16.14 -2.88
CA VAL A 196 7.55 -16.58 -3.88
C VAL A 196 8.05 -17.99 -3.55
N VAL A 197 8.30 -18.28 -2.28
CA VAL A 197 8.78 -19.59 -1.80
C VAL A 197 7.91 -20.74 -2.30
N GLN A 198 6.59 -20.57 -2.40
CA GLN A 198 5.67 -21.62 -2.86
C GLN A 198 5.96 -22.11 -4.31
N TYR A 199 6.71 -21.33 -5.08
CA TYR A 199 7.06 -21.60 -6.47
C TYR A 199 8.52 -22.07 -6.63
N THR A 200 9.25 -22.26 -5.55
CA THR A 200 10.61 -22.84 -5.55
C THR A 200 10.60 -24.35 -5.34
N THR A 201 11.76 -25.00 -5.42
CA THR A 201 11.88 -26.45 -5.14
C THR A 201 11.67 -26.75 -3.66
N LYS A 202 11.20 -27.96 -3.32
CA LYS A 202 10.90 -28.35 -1.93
C LYS A 202 12.09 -28.16 -0.99
N ASP A 203 13.30 -28.49 -1.45
CA ASP A 203 14.52 -28.35 -0.63
C ASP A 203 14.78 -26.89 -0.28
N LYS A 204 14.65 -25.98 -1.26
CA LYS A 204 14.81 -24.55 -1.06
C LYS A 204 13.68 -23.93 -0.23
N GLN A 205 12.45 -24.46 -0.32
CA GLN A 205 11.32 -23.97 0.49
C GLN A 205 11.63 -24.02 1.98
N ALA A 206 12.17 -25.14 2.48
CA ALA A 206 12.50 -25.28 3.90
C ALA A 206 13.59 -24.30 4.35
N GLU A 207 14.62 -24.11 3.51
CA GLU A 207 15.70 -23.16 3.78
C GLU A 207 15.18 -21.71 3.84
N TYR A 208 14.44 -21.29 2.81
CA TYR A 208 13.91 -19.95 2.71
C TYR A 208 12.92 -19.64 3.84
N LEU A 209 12.00 -20.55 4.14
CA LEU A 209 11.05 -20.37 5.24
C LEU A 209 11.75 -20.23 6.58
N LYS A 210 12.83 -20.99 6.84
CA LYS A 210 13.63 -20.85 8.06
C LYS A 210 14.20 -19.45 8.22
N LEU A 211 14.70 -18.84 7.15
CA LEU A 211 15.24 -17.48 7.18
C LEU A 211 14.12 -16.44 7.35
N ILE A 212 13.01 -16.61 6.64
CA ILE A 212 11.83 -15.74 6.77
C ILE A 212 11.28 -15.79 8.21
N HIS A 213 11.14 -16.99 8.80
CA HIS A 213 10.67 -17.13 10.18
C HIS A 213 11.63 -16.50 11.19
N LYS A 214 12.93 -16.66 11.01
CA LYS A 214 13.93 -15.97 11.83
C LYS A 214 13.77 -14.45 11.78
N ALA A 215 13.57 -13.90 10.59
CA ALA A 215 13.35 -12.47 10.43
C ALA A 215 12.00 -12.05 11.05
N MET A 216 10.95 -12.83 10.85
CA MET A 216 9.64 -12.56 11.47
C MET A 216 9.70 -12.59 13.00
N ASP A 217 10.45 -13.51 13.61
CA ASP A 217 10.63 -13.55 15.07
C ASP A 217 11.29 -12.26 15.61
N ALA A 218 12.17 -11.65 14.82
CA ALA A 218 12.75 -10.35 15.16
C ALA A 218 11.75 -9.21 15.03
N HIS A 219 10.95 -9.18 13.96
CA HIS A 219 9.97 -8.12 13.70
C HIS A 219 8.74 -8.20 14.62
N LEU A 220 8.32 -9.40 15.04
CA LEU A 220 7.24 -9.56 16.01
C LEU A 220 7.56 -8.98 17.39
N LYS A 221 8.84 -8.77 17.72
CA LYS A 221 9.23 -8.07 18.95
C LYS A 221 8.84 -6.59 18.94
N PHE A 222 8.52 -6.02 17.79
CA PHE A 222 7.97 -4.65 17.70
C PHE A 222 6.51 -4.59 18.15
N GLN A 223 5.79 -5.73 18.23
CA GLN A 223 4.41 -5.73 18.68
C GLN A 223 4.32 -5.66 20.19
N GLN A 224 3.65 -4.64 20.70
CA GLN A 224 3.34 -4.49 22.11
C GLN A 224 2.20 -5.44 22.55
N PRO A 225 2.03 -5.69 23.85
CA PRO A 225 0.96 -6.55 24.36
C PRO A 225 -0.45 -6.14 23.90
N ASN A 226 -0.70 -4.84 23.77
CA ASN A 226 -1.95 -4.27 23.25
C ASN A 226 -2.07 -4.32 21.72
N GLY A 227 -1.17 -4.98 21.02
CA GLY A 227 -1.20 -5.14 19.56
C GLY A 227 -0.55 -4.01 18.76
N TRP A 228 -0.24 -2.87 19.38
CA TRP A 228 0.40 -1.75 18.69
C TRP A 228 1.79 -2.14 18.19
N MET A 229 2.13 -1.70 16.96
CA MET A 229 3.41 -2.01 16.33
C MET A 229 4.37 -0.83 16.46
N ALA A 230 5.42 -0.99 17.23
CA ALA A 230 6.55 -0.06 17.23
C ALA A 230 7.25 -0.04 15.85
N ALA A 231 8.07 0.97 15.59
CA ALA A 231 8.75 1.15 14.30
C ALA A 231 7.76 1.26 13.10
N SER A 232 6.55 1.74 13.33
CA SER A 232 5.54 2.01 12.29
C SER A 232 5.53 3.48 11.85
N ASN A 233 6.72 4.10 11.77
CA ASN A 233 6.90 5.48 11.33
C ASN A 233 8.14 5.60 10.43
N PHE A 234 8.30 6.72 9.74
CA PHE A 234 9.46 7.02 8.88
C PHE A 234 10.62 7.66 9.66
N GLU A 235 10.38 8.15 10.87
CA GLU A 235 11.36 8.87 11.69
C GLU A 235 11.41 8.34 13.12
N ASP A 236 12.62 8.17 13.65
CA ASP A 236 12.86 7.75 15.04
C ASP A 236 12.30 8.71 16.09
N SER A 237 12.15 9.99 15.74
CA SER A 237 11.58 11.03 16.62
C SER A 237 10.13 10.78 17.02
N PHE A 238 9.40 9.95 16.26
CA PHE A 238 7.98 9.65 16.49
C PHE A 238 7.75 8.21 17.00
N ARG A 239 8.61 7.71 17.87
CA ARG A 239 8.59 6.31 18.36
C ARG A 239 7.26 5.84 18.97
N ASN A 240 6.49 6.76 19.53
CA ASN A 240 5.20 6.47 20.19
C ASN A 240 4.00 6.71 19.27
N THR A 241 4.22 6.94 17.98
CA THR A 241 3.16 7.11 16.99
C THR A 241 3.37 6.18 15.80
N ALA A 242 2.29 5.61 15.30
CA ALA A 242 2.26 4.83 14.07
C ALA A 242 1.56 5.61 12.97
N VAL A 243 2.16 5.64 11.79
CA VAL A 243 1.49 6.08 10.56
C VAL A 243 0.56 4.97 10.13
N LEU A 244 -0.73 5.25 9.94
CA LEU A 244 -1.72 4.24 9.60
C LEU A 244 -1.35 3.42 8.35
N HIS A 245 -0.73 4.06 7.36
CA HIS A 245 -0.24 3.39 6.16
C HIS A 245 0.84 2.34 6.45
N ILE A 246 1.79 2.66 7.34
CA ILE A 246 2.87 1.73 7.71
C ILE A 246 2.32 0.59 8.58
N LEU A 247 1.42 0.90 9.50
CA LEU A 247 0.70 -0.10 10.29
C LEU A 247 -0.12 -1.02 9.39
N GLY A 248 -0.75 -0.48 8.33
CA GLY A 248 -1.49 -1.24 7.33
C GLY A 248 -0.62 -2.27 6.61
N TYR A 249 0.63 -1.95 6.30
CA TYR A 249 1.57 -2.92 5.72
C TYR A 249 1.89 -4.07 6.70
N ALA A 250 2.14 -3.76 7.96
CA ALA A 250 2.40 -4.79 8.97
C ALA A 250 1.18 -5.70 9.16
N PHE A 251 -0.01 -5.12 9.21
CA PHE A 251 -1.26 -5.86 9.37
C PHE A 251 -1.53 -6.79 8.18
N ASP A 252 -1.43 -6.29 6.94
CA ASP A 252 -1.62 -7.11 5.73
C ASP A 252 -0.56 -8.21 5.64
N GLY A 253 0.70 -7.88 5.92
CA GLY A 253 1.79 -8.85 5.93
C GLY A 253 1.56 -10.02 6.89
N LEU A 254 1.05 -9.76 8.09
CA LEU A 254 0.70 -10.81 9.06
C LEU A 254 -0.42 -11.72 8.52
N LEU A 255 -1.43 -11.15 7.86
CA LEU A 255 -2.51 -11.92 7.26
C LEU A 255 -2.02 -12.77 6.08
N VAL A 256 -1.18 -12.21 5.20
CA VAL A 256 -0.58 -12.94 4.07
C VAL A 256 0.33 -14.08 4.57
N LEU A 257 1.14 -13.84 5.61
CA LEU A 257 1.95 -14.90 6.24
C LEU A 257 1.10 -16.03 6.80
N PHE A 258 -0.01 -15.71 7.47
CA PHE A 258 -0.96 -16.74 7.90
C PHE A 258 -1.56 -17.50 6.71
N GLU A 259 -1.95 -16.80 5.65
CA GLU A 259 -2.49 -17.43 4.44
C GLU A 259 -1.50 -18.40 3.78
N THR A 260 -0.21 -18.05 3.77
CA THR A 260 0.84 -18.84 3.10
C THR A 260 1.40 -19.97 3.96
N THR A 261 1.61 -19.73 5.26
CA THR A 261 2.29 -20.67 6.18
C THR A 261 1.34 -21.46 7.09
N LYS A 262 0.10 -20.96 7.29
CA LYS A 262 -0.88 -21.48 8.24
C LYS A 262 -0.46 -21.41 9.72
N GLU A 263 0.58 -20.62 10.03
CA GLU A 263 1.01 -20.43 11.41
C GLU A 263 0.10 -19.45 12.16
N GLU A 264 -0.63 -19.97 13.14
CA GLU A 264 -1.60 -19.22 13.98
C GLU A 264 -0.99 -18.01 14.70
N ARG A 265 0.32 -18.01 14.96
CA ARG A 265 0.99 -16.86 15.60
C ARG A 265 0.87 -15.57 14.80
N TYR A 266 0.87 -15.66 13.46
CA TYR A 266 0.71 -14.48 12.59
C TYR A 266 -0.74 -13.97 12.61
N LEU A 267 -1.71 -14.89 12.56
CA LEU A 267 -3.12 -14.51 12.69
C LEU A 267 -3.41 -13.89 14.06
N ASN A 268 -2.88 -14.47 15.14
CA ASN A 268 -3.06 -13.94 16.49
C ASN A 268 -2.46 -12.53 16.63
N SER A 269 -1.31 -12.26 16.01
CA SER A 269 -0.71 -10.93 15.96
C SER A 269 -1.56 -9.95 15.14
N ALA A 270 -2.07 -10.37 13.98
CA ALA A 270 -2.97 -9.58 13.14
C ALA A 270 -4.27 -9.24 13.87
N MET A 271 -4.85 -10.21 14.61
CA MET A 271 -6.10 -10.01 15.35
C MET A 271 -5.97 -8.98 16.47
N LYS A 272 -4.82 -8.87 17.14
CA LYS A 272 -4.59 -7.79 18.13
C LYS A 272 -4.72 -6.41 17.49
N ILE A 273 -4.14 -6.21 16.30
CA ILE A 273 -4.27 -4.95 15.54
C ILE A 273 -5.72 -4.73 15.11
N ALA A 274 -6.36 -5.78 14.60
CA ALA A 274 -7.74 -5.72 14.10
C ALA A 274 -8.74 -5.26 15.17
N VAL A 275 -8.66 -5.82 16.39
CA VAL A 275 -9.57 -5.49 17.49
C VAL A 275 -9.43 -4.02 17.89
N GLU A 276 -8.22 -3.52 18.04
CA GLU A 276 -7.99 -2.14 18.45
C GLU A 276 -8.41 -1.12 17.39
N LEU A 277 -8.10 -1.40 16.11
CA LEU A 277 -8.53 -0.53 15.02
C LEU A 277 -10.07 -0.52 14.84
N LEU A 278 -10.74 -1.65 15.04
CA LEU A 278 -12.19 -1.70 15.01
C LEU A 278 -12.79 -0.91 16.18
N SER A 279 -12.27 -1.11 17.40
CA SER A 279 -12.69 -0.37 18.60
C SER A 279 -12.50 1.15 18.44
N LEU A 280 -11.36 1.57 17.88
CA LEU A 280 -11.10 2.98 17.59
C LEU A 280 -12.11 3.54 16.56
N TYR A 281 -12.39 2.76 15.51
CA TYR A 281 -13.38 3.15 14.51
C TYR A 281 -14.80 3.26 15.11
N GLU A 282 -15.22 2.29 15.90
CA GLU A 282 -16.54 2.29 16.56
C GLU A 282 -16.71 3.45 17.53
N ALA A 283 -15.66 3.80 18.27
CA ALA A 283 -15.66 4.89 19.23
C ALA A 283 -15.68 6.30 18.57
N THR A 284 -15.05 6.43 17.39
CA THR A 284 -14.80 7.77 16.80
C THR A 284 -15.44 7.99 15.43
N GLY A 285 -15.93 6.93 14.78
CA GLY A 285 -16.44 6.93 13.41
C GLY A 285 -15.35 7.09 12.34
N GLN A 286 -14.07 7.09 12.72
CA GLN A 286 -12.93 7.23 11.79
C GLN A 286 -11.64 6.66 12.37
N ILE A 287 -10.66 6.39 11.48
CA ILE A 287 -9.30 6.03 11.88
C ILE A 287 -8.36 7.15 11.41
N PRO A 288 -7.61 7.81 12.33
CA PRO A 288 -6.75 8.94 11.99
C PRO A 288 -5.48 8.51 11.23
N SER A 289 -4.80 9.47 10.59
CA SER A 289 -3.51 9.24 9.92
C SER A 289 -2.43 8.69 10.85
N TYR A 290 -2.49 9.08 12.12
CA TYR A 290 -1.52 8.71 13.15
C TYR A 290 -2.25 8.21 14.39
N VAL A 291 -1.79 7.11 14.95
CA VAL A 291 -2.28 6.55 16.22
C VAL A 291 -1.13 6.44 17.21
N SER A 292 -1.40 6.79 18.47
CA SER A 292 -0.44 6.67 19.55
C SER A 292 -0.31 5.22 20.05
N SER A 293 0.70 4.93 20.85
CA SER A 293 0.98 3.58 21.36
C SER A 293 -0.10 3.02 22.29
N ASP A 294 -0.99 3.86 22.77
CA ASP A 294 -2.19 3.52 23.53
C ASP A 294 -3.47 3.48 22.67
N TRP A 295 -3.31 3.48 21.36
CA TRP A 295 -4.38 3.53 20.36
C TRP A 295 -5.23 4.81 20.36
N SER A 296 -4.83 5.83 21.13
CA SER A 296 -5.48 7.15 21.07
C SER A 296 -5.16 7.88 19.77
N THR A 297 -6.04 8.82 19.40
CA THR A 297 -5.83 9.67 18.23
C THR A 297 -4.66 10.62 18.47
N TYR A 298 -3.65 10.58 17.60
CA TYR A 298 -2.59 11.56 17.57
C TYR A 298 -2.96 12.72 16.62
N PHE A 299 -2.91 13.94 17.15
CA PHE A 299 -3.18 15.16 16.36
C PHE A 299 -1.88 15.69 15.76
N ASP A 300 -1.72 15.49 14.46
CA ASP A 300 -0.54 15.97 13.75
C ASP A 300 -0.42 17.51 13.85
N MET A 301 0.76 17.99 14.26
CA MET A 301 1.09 19.42 14.31
C MET A 301 0.22 20.28 15.28
N GLY A 302 -0.31 19.69 16.35
CA GLY A 302 -1.11 20.42 17.33
C GLY A 302 -2.46 20.92 16.84
N LYS A 303 -2.99 20.34 15.75
CA LYS A 303 -4.32 20.65 15.19
C LYS A 303 -5.41 20.07 16.08
N THR A 304 -6.56 20.71 16.05
CA THR A 304 -7.78 20.28 16.77
C THR A 304 -8.53 19.12 16.11
N LYS A 305 -8.21 18.81 14.83
CA LYS A 305 -8.76 17.67 14.07
C LYS A 305 -7.63 16.87 13.49
N ALA A 306 -7.69 15.55 13.67
CA ALA A 306 -6.78 14.62 13.00
C ALA A 306 -7.01 14.62 11.49
N SER A 307 -5.92 14.50 10.71
CA SER A 307 -6.03 14.20 9.29
C SER A 307 -6.31 12.71 9.07
N LEU A 308 -6.82 12.35 7.88
CA LEU A 308 -6.99 10.98 7.45
C LEU A 308 -5.90 10.62 6.43
N CYS A 309 -5.31 9.45 6.56
CA CYS A 309 -4.44 8.85 5.55
C CYS A 309 -5.30 7.95 4.64
N LEU A 310 -5.62 8.41 3.42
CA LEU A 310 -6.53 7.66 2.54
C LEU A 310 -5.96 6.33 2.09
N THR A 311 -4.64 6.23 1.93
CA THR A 311 -3.94 4.97 1.69
C THR A 311 -4.15 4.00 2.85
N GLY A 312 -3.90 4.46 4.07
CA GLY A 312 -4.06 3.66 5.29
C GLY A 312 -5.49 3.16 5.48
N LEU A 313 -6.50 4.04 5.29
CA LEU A 313 -7.91 3.63 5.38
C LEU A 313 -8.25 2.51 4.39
N SER A 314 -7.75 2.61 3.15
CA SER A 314 -7.98 1.59 2.12
C SER A 314 -7.29 0.26 2.48
N GLN A 315 -6.07 0.30 3.02
CA GLN A 315 -5.36 -0.91 3.49
C GLN A 315 -6.07 -1.56 4.67
N ILE A 316 -6.54 -0.76 5.65
CA ILE A 316 -7.30 -1.32 6.78
C ILE A 316 -8.61 -1.95 6.30
N ALA A 317 -9.28 -1.36 5.29
CA ALA A 317 -10.47 -1.96 4.69
C ALA A 317 -10.16 -3.32 4.06
N ILE A 318 -9.03 -3.48 3.34
CA ILE A 318 -8.57 -4.76 2.81
C ILE A 318 -8.36 -5.76 3.94
N CYS A 319 -7.60 -5.38 4.98
CA CYS A 319 -7.31 -6.25 6.12
C CYS A 319 -8.59 -6.66 6.86
N PHE A 320 -9.54 -5.75 7.05
CA PHE A 320 -10.81 -6.04 7.69
C PHE A 320 -11.66 -7.02 6.86
N HIS A 321 -11.69 -6.90 5.53
CA HIS A 321 -12.35 -7.91 4.70
C HIS A 321 -11.69 -9.28 4.84
N LYS A 322 -10.37 -9.37 4.86
CA LYS A 322 -9.64 -10.63 5.11
C LYS A 322 -10.00 -11.22 6.48
N VAL A 323 -9.99 -10.40 7.54
CA VAL A 323 -10.37 -10.84 8.90
C VAL A 323 -11.81 -11.33 8.94
N ALA A 324 -12.75 -10.61 8.29
CA ALA A 324 -14.15 -11.01 8.19
C ALA A 324 -14.30 -12.42 7.60
N LEU A 325 -13.56 -12.71 6.54
CA LEU A 325 -13.57 -14.03 5.88
C LEU A 325 -12.90 -15.11 6.74
N ILE A 326 -11.70 -14.83 7.29
CA ILE A 326 -10.92 -15.81 8.06
C ILE A 326 -11.62 -16.20 9.36
N LYS A 327 -12.20 -15.22 10.05
CA LYS A 327 -12.83 -15.42 11.39
C LYS A 327 -14.35 -15.55 11.34
N ASN A 328 -14.96 -15.44 10.16
CA ASN A 328 -16.43 -15.40 10.00
C ASN A 328 -17.09 -14.32 10.88
N LYS A 329 -16.55 -13.08 10.83
CA LYS A 329 -16.96 -11.94 11.64
C LYS A 329 -17.43 -10.78 10.76
N PRO A 330 -18.74 -10.66 10.49
CA PRO A 330 -19.29 -9.69 9.52
C PRO A 330 -19.12 -8.22 9.95
N GLU A 331 -18.91 -7.94 11.26
CA GLU A 331 -18.66 -6.59 11.78
C GLU A 331 -17.43 -5.95 11.11
N TYR A 332 -16.38 -6.71 10.83
CA TYR A 332 -15.19 -6.21 10.11
C TYR A 332 -15.52 -5.85 8.66
N ALA A 333 -16.31 -6.65 7.95
CA ALA A 333 -16.73 -6.33 6.58
C ALA A 333 -17.60 -5.07 6.54
N THR A 334 -18.45 -4.87 7.54
CA THR A 334 -19.27 -3.66 7.68
C THR A 334 -18.40 -2.42 7.87
N ALA A 335 -17.43 -2.49 8.78
CA ALA A 335 -16.47 -1.41 9.00
C ALA A 335 -15.61 -1.14 7.74
N ALA A 336 -15.13 -2.20 7.06
CA ALA A 336 -14.38 -2.09 5.81
C ALA A 336 -15.16 -1.30 4.74
N ASN A 337 -16.43 -1.64 4.51
CA ASN A 337 -17.28 -0.96 3.54
C ASN A 337 -17.45 0.52 3.88
N LYS A 338 -17.57 0.88 5.17
CA LYS A 338 -17.65 2.28 5.60
C LYS A 338 -16.35 3.05 5.36
N LEU A 339 -15.20 2.42 5.55
CA LEU A 339 -13.89 3.02 5.20
C LEU A 339 -13.77 3.23 3.69
N ILE A 340 -14.22 2.28 2.87
CA ILE A 340 -14.26 2.40 1.40
C ILE A 340 -15.19 3.55 0.99
N GLU A 341 -16.41 3.62 1.53
CA GLU A 341 -17.36 4.73 1.28
C GLU A 341 -16.73 6.09 1.60
N ARG A 342 -15.99 6.19 2.72
CA ARG A 342 -15.32 7.44 3.12
C ARG A 342 -14.25 7.85 2.11
N VAL A 343 -13.38 6.93 1.69
CA VAL A 343 -12.35 7.22 0.68
C VAL A 343 -12.98 7.53 -0.67
N ALA A 344 -13.99 6.77 -1.09
CA ALA A 344 -14.73 7.00 -2.33
C ALA A 344 -15.38 8.39 -2.38
N SER A 345 -16.03 8.82 -1.30
CA SER A 345 -16.61 10.15 -1.18
C SER A 345 -15.56 11.27 -1.33
N ILE A 346 -14.44 11.15 -0.60
CA ILE A 346 -13.34 12.13 -0.64
C ILE A 346 -12.71 12.20 -2.04
N SER A 347 -12.59 11.07 -2.72
CA SER A 347 -11.98 10.97 -4.06
C SER A 347 -12.97 11.30 -5.19
N ASN A 348 -14.26 11.43 -4.91
CA ASN A 348 -15.28 11.81 -5.90
C ASN A 348 -15.17 13.31 -6.24
N TRP A 349 -14.11 13.65 -6.93
CA TRP A 349 -13.76 15.01 -7.33
C TRP A 349 -13.68 15.14 -8.84
N GLN A 350 -14.67 15.81 -9.43
CA GLN A 350 -14.64 16.16 -10.85
C GLN A 350 -13.73 17.36 -11.09
N SER A 351 -12.86 17.27 -12.06
CA SER A 351 -11.94 18.34 -12.45
C SER A 351 -11.60 18.24 -13.93
N SER A 352 -11.33 19.38 -14.57
CA SER A 352 -10.74 19.42 -15.90
C SER A 352 -9.24 19.05 -15.87
N CYS A 353 -8.60 19.14 -14.70
CA CYS A 353 -7.23 18.66 -14.51
C CYS A 353 -7.26 17.16 -14.30
N SER A 354 -6.71 16.41 -15.25
CA SER A 354 -6.71 14.94 -15.24
C SER A 354 -5.96 14.34 -14.06
N GLY A 355 -4.87 14.96 -13.61
CA GLY A 355 -4.10 14.54 -12.44
C GLY A 355 -4.85 14.70 -11.12
N LEU A 356 -5.91 15.53 -11.09
CA LEU A 356 -6.73 15.78 -9.91
C LEU A 356 -8.06 15.02 -9.93
N ALA A 357 -8.63 14.80 -11.13
CA ALA A 357 -9.96 14.19 -11.29
C ALA A 357 -9.98 12.75 -10.76
N TYR A 358 -10.82 12.47 -9.77
CA TYR A 358 -11.06 11.16 -9.17
C TYR A 358 -9.82 10.48 -8.56
N GLY A 359 -8.71 11.19 -8.45
CA GLY A 359 -7.50 10.65 -7.85
C GLY A 359 -7.59 10.61 -6.32
N VAL A 360 -6.92 9.64 -5.73
CA VAL A 360 -6.91 9.42 -4.27
C VAL A 360 -5.76 10.19 -3.64
N ALA A 361 -6.09 11.18 -2.81
CA ALA A 361 -5.10 12.00 -2.13
C ALA A 361 -4.35 11.23 -1.03
N GLY A 362 -3.14 11.67 -0.69
CA GLY A 362 -2.40 11.12 0.44
C GLY A 362 -3.12 11.36 1.76
N SER A 363 -3.62 12.59 1.96
CA SER A 363 -4.32 12.99 3.17
C SER A 363 -5.68 13.61 2.89
N TYR A 364 -6.55 13.57 3.90
CA TYR A 364 -7.72 14.42 3.97
C TYR A 364 -7.77 15.17 5.32
N PRO A 365 -7.84 16.51 5.33
CA PRO A 365 -7.72 17.40 4.15
C PRO A 365 -6.45 17.14 3.33
N ILE A 366 -6.46 17.51 2.04
CA ILE A 366 -5.28 17.32 1.16
C ILE A 366 -4.04 18.06 1.66
N SER A 367 -4.22 19.03 2.55
CA SER A 367 -3.18 19.74 3.29
C SER A 367 -2.70 19.03 4.55
N GLY A 368 -3.18 17.81 4.84
CA GLY A 368 -2.74 16.98 5.96
C GLY A 368 -1.28 16.55 5.84
N HIS A 369 -0.72 16.02 6.92
CA HIS A 369 0.72 15.79 7.02
C HIS A 369 1.24 14.67 6.10
N TYR A 370 0.46 13.57 5.93
CA TYR A 370 0.88 12.47 5.08
C TYR A 370 0.77 12.84 3.59
N GLN A 371 1.89 12.94 2.90
CA GLN A 371 1.96 13.22 1.45
C GLN A 371 1.13 14.45 1.02
N LYS A 372 1.37 15.56 1.69
CA LYS A 372 0.70 16.83 1.51
C LYS A 372 0.63 17.28 0.04
N TYR A 373 -0.56 17.68 -0.43
CA TYR A 373 -0.83 18.18 -1.80
C TYR A 373 -0.55 17.20 -2.92
N LYS A 374 -0.55 15.90 -2.64
CA LYS A 374 -0.30 14.85 -3.64
C LYS A 374 -1.50 13.92 -3.81
N ILE A 375 -1.72 13.53 -5.04
CA ILE A 375 -2.62 12.45 -5.45
C ILE A 375 -1.72 11.27 -5.80
N LEU A 376 -1.93 10.12 -5.15
CA LEU A 376 -0.94 9.04 -5.09
C LEU A 376 -1.38 7.82 -5.88
N ASN A 377 -0.48 7.22 -6.67
CA ASN A 377 -0.79 5.98 -7.37
C ASN A 377 -1.00 4.80 -6.39
N TRP A 378 -0.25 4.75 -5.29
CA TRP A 378 -0.45 3.70 -4.28
C TRP A 378 -1.74 3.89 -3.47
N ALA A 379 -2.19 5.12 -3.24
CA ALA A 379 -3.50 5.34 -2.62
C ALA A 379 -4.63 4.89 -3.57
N ALA A 380 -4.51 5.19 -4.87
CA ALA A 380 -5.44 4.72 -5.89
C ALA A 380 -5.46 3.18 -5.99
N LYS A 381 -4.27 2.53 -5.95
CA LYS A 381 -4.13 1.07 -5.94
C LYS A 381 -4.88 0.45 -4.76
N PHE A 382 -4.58 0.87 -3.53
CA PHE A 382 -5.22 0.28 -2.35
C PHE A 382 -6.72 0.55 -2.29
N HIS A 383 -7.17 1.72 -2.77
CA HIS A 383 -8.60 2.01 -2.86
C HIS A 383 -9.29 1.08 -3.88
N ALA A 384 -8.71 0.91 -5.07
CA ALA A 384 -9.24 -0.01 -6.07
C ALA A 384 -9.27 -1.46 -5.55
N GLU A 385 -8.19 -1.94 -4.94
CA GLU A 385 -8.11 -3.29 -4.35
C GLU A 385 -9.15 -3.48 -3.25
N SER A 386 -9.34 -2.49 -2.36
CA SER A 386 -10.35 -2.60 -1.30
C SER A 386 -11.78 -2.74 -1.85
N ILE A 387 -12.08 -2.06 -2.96
CA ILE A 387 -13.37 -2.20 -3.64
C ILE A 387 -13.49 -3.58 -4.30
N LEU A 388 -12.47 -4.03 -5.05
CA LEU A 388 -12.47 -5.36 -5.67
C LEU A 388 -12.66 -6.46 -4.63
N MET A 389 -12.02 -6.32 -3.45
CA MET A 389 -12.20 -7.25 -2.36
C MET A 389 -13.63 -7.26 -1.81
N SER A 390 -14.30 -6.12 -1.73
CA SER A 390 -15.71 -6.05 -1.32
C SER A 390 -16.65 -6.80 -2.28
N PHE A 391 -16.25 -6.99 -3.54
CA PHE A 391 -16.94 -7.80 -4.53
C PHE A 391 -16.53 -9.28 -4.52
N GLY A 392 -15.64 -9.69 -3.62
CA GLY A 392 -15.10 -11.05 -3.56
C GLY A 392 -14.17 -11.41 -4.73
N LYS A 393 -13.52 -10.40 -5.33
CA LYS A 393 -12.71 -10.56 -6.55
C LYS A 393 -11.20 -10.69 -6.33
N CYS A 394 -10.70 -10.46 -5.11
CA CYS A 394 -9.29 -10.67 -4.82
C CYS A 394 -8.98 -12.15 -4.65
N ALA A 395 -8.14 -12.68 -5.51
CA ALA A 395 -7.68 -14.05 -5.41
C ALA A 395 -6.78 -14.23 -4.17
N PRO A 396 -6.89 -15.37 -3.44
CA PRO A 396 -5.91 -15.71 -2.43
C PRO A 396 -4.52 -15.81 -3.07
N ARG A 397 -3.50 -15.23 -2.42
CA ARG A 397 -2.09 -15.25 -2.86
C ARG A 397 -1.42 -16.61 -2.68
N ARG A 398 -2.19 -17.66 -2.45
CA ARG A 398 -1.72 -19.02 -2.25
C ARG A 398 -1.79 -19.83 -3.56
N LYS A 399 -0.79 -20.69 -3.76
CA LYS A 399 -0.86 -21.73 -4.78
C LYS A 399 -1.98 -22.70 -4.41
N ASP A 400 -3.01 -22.80 -5.22
CA ASP A 400 -4.06 -23.81 -5.05
C ASP A 400 -3.44 -25.20 -5.17
N GLU A 401 -3.62 -26.05 -4.16
CA GLU A 401 -3.16 -27.45 -4.18
C GLU A 401 -3.92 -28.32 -5.21
N LYS A 402 -4.88 -27.72 -5.94
CA LYS A 402 -5.73 -28.40 -6.92
C LYS A 402 -5.61 -27.82 -8.33
N ARG A 403 -4.39 -27.70 -8.86
CA ARG A 403 -4.20 -27.57 -10.31
C ARG A 403 -2.99 -28.34 -10.77
#